data_88c90796074901161920adf71b53274d
#
_entry.id   88c90796074901161920adf71b53274d
#
_cell.length_a   1.000
_cell.length_b   1.000
_cell.length_c   1.000
_cell.angle_alpha   90.00
_cell.angle_beta   90.00
_cell.angle_gamma   90.00
#
_symmetry.space_group_name_H-M   'P 1'
#
loop_
_entity.id
_entity.type
_entity.pdbx_description
1 polymer ?
#
loop_
_entity_poly.entity_id
_entity_poly.type
_entity_poly.pdbx_seq_one_letter_code
_entity_poly.pdbx_strand_id
1 'polypeptide(L)'
;MIAELTRESETTRRVLERVPEDRLAWKPHEKSMTLGQLALHVAQLPLGITMLVERLTVGLPTVPLVQPGSRREILDALDRSVAHATERITAWGDDGLEAEWKLTHGGAVLLARPRGEVLRTLLFNHTYHHRGQLTVYLRLLGVPLPPVYGPTADENPFA
;
A
#
# COMPACT_ATOMS: atom_id res chain seq x y z
N MET A 1 -9.42 6.10 -11.42
CA MET A 1 -8.87 5.21 -10.37
C MET A 1 -7.83 4.23 -10.92
N ILE A 2 -8.12 3.40 -11.95
CA ILE A 2 -7.16 2.41 -12.52
C ILE A 2 -5.86 3.08 -13.00
N ALA A 3 -5.95 4.12 -13.85
CA ALA A 3 -4.75 4.81 -14.36
C ALA A 3 -3.87 5.39 -13.24
N GLU A 4 -4.45 5.79 -12.11
CA GLU A 4 -3.71 6.23 -10.94
C GLU A 4 -3.06 5.04 -10.23
N LEU A 5 -3.79 3.93 -10.04
CA LEU A 5 -3.23 2.72 -9.45
C LEU A 5 -1.99 2.25 -10.22
N THR A 6 -2.04 2.23 -11.55
CA THR A 6 -0.90 1.86 -12.40
C THR A 6 0.31 2.77 -12.14
N ARG A 7 0.15 4.11 -12.28
CA ARG A 7 1.25 5.07 -12.07
C ARG A 7 1.86 4.97 -10.68
N GLU A 8 1.00 4.87 -9.66
CA GLU A 8 1.44 4.82 -8.26
C GLU A 8 2.13 3.49 -7.92
N SER A 9 1.70 2.41 -8.56
CA SER A 9 2.33 1.09 -8.40
C SER A 9 3.73 1.06 -9.01
N GLU A 10 3.95 1.69 -10.17
CA GLU A 10 5.28 1.85 -10.77
C GLU A 10 6.21 2.68 -9.86
N THR A 11 5.70 3.76 -9.30
CA THR A 11 6.45 4.59 -8.34
C THR A 11 6.76 3.82 -7.06
N THR A 12 5.80 3.06 -6.54
CA THR A 12 5.98 2.20 -5.36
C THR A 12 7.02 1.12 -5.63
N ARG A 13 6.99 0.48 -6.82
CA ARG A 13 7.98 -0.52 -7.23
C ARG A 13 9.40 0.03 -7.15
N ARG A 14 9.67 1.22 -7.72
CA ARG A 14 11.00 1.84 -7.67
C ARG A 14 11.53 2.03 -6.24
N VAL A 15 10.63 2.37 -5.30
CA VAL A 15 11.00 2.49 -3.88
C VAL A 15 11.28 1.12 -3.27
N LEU A 16 10.43 0.11 -3.54
CA LEU A 16 10.59 -1.24 -3.01
C LEU A 16 11.86 -1.94 -3.54
N GLU A 17 12.27 -1.66 -4.77
CA GLU A 17 13.51 -2.16 -5.37
C GLU A 17 14.77 -1.67 -4.63
N ARG A 18 14.67 -0.57 -3.88
CA ARG A 18 15.77 -0.03 -3.06
C ARG A 18 15.87 -0.69 -1.67
N VAL A 19 14.92 -1.54 -1.29
CA VAL A 19 14.92 -2.19 0.04
C VAL A 19 16.12 -3.14 0.16
N PRO A 20 17.06 -2.92 1.09
CA PRO A 20 18.21 -3.80 1.28
C PRO A 20 17.80 -5.09 2.00
N GLU A 21 18.14 -6.24 1.41
CA GLU A 21 17.73 -7.56 1.92
C GLU A 21 18.34 -7.89 3.29
N ASP A 22 19.57 -7.46 3.52
CA ASP A 22 20.26 -7.67 4.80
C ASP A 22 19.71 -6.80 5.94
N ARG A 23 18.78 -5.91 5.66
CA ARG A 23 18.17 -4.96 6.60
C ARG A 23 16.67 -5.17 6.84
N LEU A 24 16.08 -6.24 6.33
CA LEU A 24 14.63 -6.47 6.45
C LEU A 24 14.13 -6.51 7.91
N ALA A 25 14.95 -6.96 8.86
CA ALA A 25 14.60 -6.99 10.28
C ALA A 25 14.88 -5.66 11.01
N TRP A 26 15.55 -4.69 10.37
CA TRP A 26 15.86 -3.40 10.99
C TRP A 26 14.59 -2.55 11.18
N LYS A 27 14.57 -1.76 12.26
CA LYS A 27 13.51 -0.78 12.55
C LYS A 27 14.08 0.46 13.22
N PRO A 28 13.51 1.65 12.96
CA PRO A 28 14.01 2.91 13.53
C PRO A 28 13.68 3.05 15.02
N HIS A 29 12.66 2.35 15.50
CA HIS A 29 12.19 2.41 16.88
C HIS A 29 11.53 1.07 17.27
N GLU A 30 11.56 0.71 18.56
CA GLU A 30 11.00 -0.56 19.05
C GLU A 30 9.51 -0.75 18.74
N LYS A 31 8.73 0.34 18.74
CA LYS A 31 7.29 0.36 18.44
C LYS A 31 6.97 0.42 16.94
N SER A 32 7.97 0.59 16.08
CA SER A 32 7.78 0.67 14.62
C SER A 32 7.76 -0.72 13.98
N MET A 33 7.11 -0.81 12.83
CA MET A 33 7.29 -1.95 11.92
C MET A 33 8.77 -2.10 11.54
N THR A 34 9.23 -3.31 11.27
CA THR A 34 10.52 -3.50 10.61
C THR A 34 10.46 -2.97 9.18
N LEU A 35 11.63 -2.74 8.57
CA LEU A 35 11.74 -2.35 7.16
C LEU A 35 10.99 -3.33 6.25
N GLY A 36 11.19 -4.64 6.47
CA GLY A 36 10.53 -5.68 5.69
C GLY A 36 9.01 -5.68 5.88
N GLN A 37 8.53 -5.56 7.13
CA GLN A 37 7.10 -5.48 7.43
C GLN A 37 6.45 -4.27 6.76
N LEU A 38 7.08 -3.09 6.84
CA LEU A 38 6.56 -1.88 6.20
C LEU A 38 6.56 -2.00 4.67
N ALA A 39 7.63 -2.52 4.08
CA ALA A 39 7.73 -2.72 2.63
C ALA A 39 6.70 -3.72 2.10
N LEU A 40 6.53 -4.86 2.81
CA LEU A 40 5.50 -5.85 2.45
C LEU A 40 4.09 -5.29 2.64
N HIS A 41 3.85 -4.53 3.71
CA HIS A 41 2.58 -3.86 3.94
C HIS A 41 2.22 -2.92 2.77
N VAL A 42 3.15 -2.07 2.35
CA VAL A 42 2.97 -1.18 1.18
C VAL A 42 2.63 -1.98 -0.08
N ALA A 43 3.34 -3.10 -0.31
CA ALA A 43 3.12 -3.95 -1.47
C ALA A 43 1.74 -4.64 -1.47
N GLN A 44 1.21 -4.95 -0.28
CA GLN A 44 -0.05 -5.69 -0.12
C GLN A 44 -1.29 -4.80 0.00
N LEU A 45 -1.15 -3.49 0.17
CA LEU A 45 -2.29 -2.58 0.35
C LEU A 45 -3.33 -2.70 -0.78
N PRO A 46 -2.98 -2.74 -2.08
CA PRO A 46 -3.98 -2.86 -3.14
C PRO A 46 -4.85 -4.13 -3.00
N LEU A 47 -4.25 -5.29 -2.75
CA LEU A 47 -4.96 -6.55 -2.52
C LEU A 47 -5.80 -6.49 -1.23
N GLY A 48 -5.17 -6.13 -0.12
CA GLY A 48 -5.81 -6.16 1.20
C GLY A 48 -7.02 -5.24 1.28
N ILE A 49 -6.93 -4.04 0.71
CA ILE A 49 -8.04 -3.09 0.73
C ILE A 49 -9.14 -3.48 -0.25
N THR A 50 -8.82 -3.96 -1.47
CA THR A 50 -9.87 -4.43 -2.39
C THR A 50 -10.59 -5.67 -1.86
N MET A 51 -9.91 -6.59 -1.19
CA MET A 51 -10.55 -7.70 -0.47
C MET A 51 -11.42 -7.22 0.69
N LEU A 52 -10.97 -6.22 1.45
CA LEU A 52 -11.75 -5.64 2.56
C LEU A 52 -13.07 -5.06 2.07
N VAL A 53 -13.06 -4.35 0.94
CA VAL A 53 -14.26 -3.68 0.41
C VAL A 53 -15.06 -4.56 -0.56
N GLU A 54 -14.69 -5.82 -0.77
CA GLU A 54 -15.43 -6.77 -1.61
C GLU A 54 -16.87 -6.95 -1.10
N ARG A 55 -17.02 -7.18 0.20
CA ARG A 55 -18.33 -7.20 0.86
C ARG A 55 -18.74 -5.80 1.27
N LEU A 56 -19.99 -5.43 1.06
CA LEU A 56 -20.51 -4.10 1.41
C LEU A 56 -20.65 -3.86 2.93
N THR A 57 -20.56 -4.91 3.74
CA THR A 57 -20.56 -4.79 5.20
C THR A 57 -19.49 -5.71 5.78
N VAL A 58 -18.58 -5.16 6.55
CA VAL A 58 -17.47 -5.91 7.18
C VAL A 58 -17.28 -5.48 8.64
N GLY A 59 -16.78 -6.41 9.45
CA GLY A 59 -16.28 -6.09 10.80
C GLY A 59 -14.87 -5.48 10.77
N LEU A 60 -14.43 -4.98 11.92
CA LEU A 60 -13.04 -4.49 12.06
C LEU A 60 -12.05 -5.62 11.72
N PRO A 61 -11.17 -5.41 10.73
CA PRO A 61 -10.19 -6.42 10.37
C PRO A 61 -9.04 -6.46 11.37
N THR A 62 -8.44 -7.63 11.52
CA THR A 62 -7.11 -7.78 12.13
C THR A 62 -6.09 -7.91 11.01
N VAL A 63 -5.08 -7.04 11.00
CA VAL A 63 -4.02 -7.05 9.98
C VAL A 63 -2.74 -7.61 10.60
N PRO A 64 -2.32 -8.84 10.25
CA PRO A 64 -1.07 -9.40 10.75
C PRO A 64 0.12 -8.69 10.12
N LEU A 65 1.15 -8.40 10.92
CA LEU A 65 2.43 -7.89 10.45
C LEU A 65 3.35 -9.08 10.10
N VAL A 66 3.37 -9.45 8.83
CA VAL A 66 4.20 -10.55 8.33
C VAL A 66 5.61 -10.04 8.01
N GLN A 67 6.62 -10.81 8.44
CA GLN A 67 8.02 -10.53 8.09
C GLN A 67 8.37 -11.26 6.79
N PRO A 68 8.73 -10.54 5.70
CA PRO A 68 9.17 -11.17 4.45
C PRO A 68 10.58 -11.73 4.59
N GLY A 69 10.85 -12.81 3.85
CA GLY A 69 12.17 -13.43 3.77
C GLY A 69 13.10 -12.79 2.75
N SER A 70 12.57 -12.04 1.76
CA SER A 70 13.37 -11.44 0.70
C SER A 70 12.69 -10.22 0.07
N ARG A 71 13.48 -9.39 -0.61
CA ARG A 71 12.95 -8.30 -1.46
C ARG A 71 12.11 -8.85 -2.63
N ARG A 72 12.48 -10.00 -3.16
CA ARG A 72 11.70 -10.66 -4.23
C ARG A 72 10.28 -10.98 -3.76
N GLU A 73 10.11 -11.52 -2.56
CA GLU A 73 8.79 -11.80 -1.98
C GLU A 73 7.93 -10.52 -1.92
N ILE A 74 8.53 -9.38 -1.57
CA ILE A 74 7.85 -8.08 -1.52
C ILE A 74 7.40 -7.64 -2.92
N LEU A 75 8.27 -7.74 -3.93
CA LEU A 75 7.97 -7.35 -5.30
C LEU A 75 6.91 -8.26 -5.94
N ASP A 76 7.01 -9.57 -5.71
CA ASP A 76 6.01 -10.54 -6.16
C ASP A 76 4.64 -10.30 -5.48
N ALA A 77 4.64 -9.85 -4.22
CA ALA A 77 3.42 -9.45 -3.52
C ALA A 77 2.80 -8.20 -4.15
N LEU A 78 3.61 -7.20 -4.54
CA LEU A 78 3.12 -6.01 -5.25
C LEU A 78 2.44 -6.39 -6.57
N ASP A 79 3.07 -7.25 -7.37
CA ASP A 79 2.54 -7.67 -8.68
C ASP A 79 1.16 -8.34 -8.55
N ARG A 80 1.06 -9.31 -7.65
CA ARG A 80 -0.22 -9.97 -7.36
C ARG A 80 -1.27 -9.00 -6.83
N SER A 81 -0.84 -8.08 -5.97
CA SER A 81 -1.70 -7.11 -5.32
C SER A 81 -2.31 -6.13 -6.33
N VAL A 82 -1.49 -5.59 -7.23
CA VAL A 82 -1.93 -4.65 -8.27
C VAL A 82 -2.83 -5.34 -9.30
N ALA A 83 -2.47 -6.55 -9.72
CA ALA A 83 -3.28 -7.32 -10.67
C ALA A 83 -4.70 -7.58 -10.10
N HIS A 84 -4.79 -8.06 -8.85
CA HIS A 84 -6.07 -8.29 -8.18
C HIS A 84 -6.88 -6.99 -8.05
N ALA A 85 -6.27 -5.91 -7.57
CA ALA A 85 -6.96 -4.63 -7.39
C ALA A 85 -7.48 -4.08 -8.72
N THR A 86 -6.69 -4.19 -9.79
CA THR A 86 -7.09 -3.77 -11.14
C THR A 86 -8.31 -4.56 -11.62
N GLU A 87 -8.28 -5.88 -11.48
CA GLU A 87 -9.41 -6.76 -11.85
C GLU A 87 -10.67 -6.38 -11.07
N ARG A 88 -10.59 -6.25 -9.75
CA ARG A 88 -11.76 -5.97 -8.89
C ARG A 88 -12.35 -4.59 -9.16
N ILE A 89 -11.52 -3.54 -9.23
CA ILE A 89 -11.97 -2.17 -9.49
C ILE A 89 -12.63 -2.08 -10.88
N THR A 90 -12.06 -2.77 -11.87
CA THR A 90 -12.64 -2.83 -13.23
C THR A 90 -14.01 -3.55 -13.21
N ALA A 91 -14.11 -4.67 -12.51
CA ALA A 91 -15.35 -5.45 -12.42
C ALA A 91 -16.48 -4.71 -11.69
N TRP A 92 -16.18 -3.88 -10.71
CA TRP A 92 -17.21 -3.09 -10.01
C TRP A 92 -17.79 -1.98 -10.88
N GLY A 93 -17.01 -1.38 -11.78
CA GLY A 93 -17.46 -0.22 -12.57
C GLY A 93 -17.91 0.94 -11.68
N ASP A 94 -18.57 1.94 -12.31
CA ASP A 94 -19.01 3.15 -11.57
C ASP A 94 -20.09 2.81 -10.53
N ASP A 95 -21.09 2.00 -10.88
CA ASP A 95 -22.18 1.63 -9.97
C ASP A 95 -21.63 0.87 -8.72
N GLY A 96 -20.68 -0.04 -8.93
CA GLY A 96 -20.06 -0.77 -7.84
C GLY A 96 -19.17 0.10 -6.95
N LEU A 97 -18.59 1.18 -7.49
CA LEU A 97 -17.81 2.14 -6.74
C LEU A 97 -18.70 3.09 -5.92
N GLU A 98 -19.90 3.41 -6.41
CA GLU A 98 -20.90 4.21 -5.68
C GLU A 98 -21.66 3.42 -4.61
N ALA A 99 -21.60 2.08 -4.64
CA ALA A 99 -22.28 1.25 -3.64
C ALA A 99 -21.81 1.57 -2.21
N GLU A 100 -22.76 1.77 -1.29
CA GLU A 100 -22.47 2.08 0.11
C GLU A 100 -21.78 0.91 0.80
N TRP A 101 -20.57 1.14 1.30
CA TRP A 101 -19.79 0.22 2.12
C TRP A 101 -19.86 0.62 3.60
N LYS A 102 -19.92 -0.39 4.49
CA LYS A 102 -20.06 -0.23 5.94
C LYS A 102 -18.99 -0.98 6.71
N LEU A 103 -18.35 -0.28 7.65
CA LEU A 103 -17.53 -0.88 8.70
C LEU A 103 -18.37 -1.00 9.97
N THR A 104 -18.38 -2.18 10.58
CA THR A 104 -19.18 -2.45 11.77
C THR A 104 -18.34 -3.00 12.92
N HIS A 105 -18.79 -2.76 14.16
CA HIS A 105 -18.24 -3.37 15.36
C HIS A 105 -19.32 -3.53 16.41
N GLY A 106 -19.45 -4.71 17.00
CA GLY A 106 -20.46 -4.98 18.03
C GLY A 106 -21.91 -4.71 17.57
N GLY A 107 -22.20 -4.84 16.26
CA GLY A 107 -23.52 -4.54 15.68
C GLY A 107 -23.74 -3.06 15.33
N ALA A 108 -22.86 -2.15 15.75
CA ALA A 108 -22.93 -0.72 15.40
C ALA A 108 -22.18 -0.43 14.10
N VAL A 109 -22.71 0.50 13.27
CA VAL A 109 -22.01 1.02 12.09
C VAL A 109 -21.04 2.10 12.54
N LEU A 110 -19.74 1.89 12.33
CA LEU A 110 -18.68 2.84 12.64
C LEU A 110 -18.41 3.81 11.48
N LEU A 111 -18.57 3.33 10.25
CA LEU A 111 -18.36 4.11 9.02
C LEU A 111 -19.30 3.60 7.94
N ALA A 112 -19.92 4.52 7.21
CA ALA A 112 -20.66 4.23 5.97
C ALA A 112 -20.26 5.25 4.92
N ARG A 113 -19.74 4.80 3.77
CA ARG A 113 -19.28 5.63 2.66
C ARG A 113 -19.39 4.86 1.34
N PRO A 114 -19.46 5.54 0.19
CA PRO A 114 -19.27 4.91 -1.10
C PRO A 114 -17.95 4.12 -1.15
N ARG A 115 -17.98 2.92 -1.76
CA ARG A 115 -16.78 2.07 -1.89
C ARG A 115 -15.61 2.84 -2.52
N GLY A 116 -15.86 3.69 -3.53
CA GLY A 116 -14.84 4.51 -4.16
C GLY A 116 -14.14 5.49 -3.20
N GLU A 117 -14.87 6.10 -2.26
CA GLU A 117 -14.29 6.95 -1.22
C GLU A 117 -13.43 6.16 -0.23
N VAL A 118 -13.86 4.95 0.12
CA VAL A 118 -13.08 4.05 0.98
C VAL A 118 -11.79 3.65 0.29
N LEU A 119 -11.84 3.28 -0.99
CA LEU A 119 -10.64 3.02 -1.80
C LEU A 119 -9.73 4.24 -1.88
N ARG A 120 -10.27 5.45 -2.07
CA ARG A 120 -9.48 6.68 -2.06
C ARG A 120 -8.69 6.82 -0.77
N THR A 121 -9.32 6.59 0.37
CA THR A 121 -8.72 6.78 1.69
C THR A 121 -7.81 5.63 2.10
N LEU A 122 -8.32 4.39 2.03
CA LEU A 122 -7.61 3.21 2.57
C LEU A 122 -6.67 2.54 1.57
N LEU A 123 -6.84 2.73 0.26
CA LEU A 123 -5.89 2.24 -0.72
C LEU A 123 -4.87 3.31 -1.08
N PHE A 124 -5.30 4.45 -1.65
CA PHE A 124 -4.35 5.44 -2.19
C PHE A 124 -3.66 6.27 -1.09
N ASN A 125 -4.43 6.98 -0.26
CA ASN A 125 -3.83 7.85 0.78
C ASN A 125 -2.99 7.04 1.77
N HIS A 126 -3.43 5.83 2.11
CA HIS A 126 -2.71 4.93 3.01
C HIS A 126 -1.40 4.41 2.36
N THR A 127 -1.44 4.07 1.06
CA THR A 127 -0.23 3.73 0.30
C THR A 127 0.75 4.90 0.27
N TYR A 128 0.28 6.12 0.00
CA TYR A 128 1.14 7.31 -0.02
C TYR A 128 1.78 7.58 1.33
N HIS A 129 0.99 7.43 2.42
CA HIS A 129 1.47 7.57 3.77
C HIS A 129 2.60 6.58 4.09
N HIS A 130 2.38 5.28 3.89
CA HIS A 130 3.39 4.27 4.22
C HIS A 130 4.58 4.27 3.26
N ARG A 131 4.37 4.59 1.98
CA ARG A 131 5.48 4.79 1.04
C ARG A 131 6.37 5.96 1.48
N GLY A 132 5.77 7.07 1.94
CA GLY A 132 6.51 8.20 2.52
C GLY A 132 7.32 7.78 3.75
N GLN A 133 6.73 6.99 4.65
CA GLN A 133 7.48 6.42 5.80
C GLN A 133 8.63 5.51 5.33
N LEU A 134 8.41 4.67 4.32
CA LEU A 134 9.41 3.77 3.78
C LEU A 134 10.62 4.54 3.20
N THR A 135 10.39 5.66 2.52
CA THR A 135 11.50 6.50 2.03
C THR A 135 12.34 7.07 3.18
N VAL A 136 11.72 7.43 4.31
CA VAL A 136 12.47 7.84 5.52
C VAL A 136 13.30 6.68 6.09
N TYR A 137 12.75 5.46 6.14
CA TYR A 137 13.49 4.29 6.60
C TYR A 137 14.72 4.02 5.72
N LEU A 138 14.54 4.07 4.39
CA LEU A 138 15.64 3.89 3.43
C LEU A 138 16.70 4.99 3.60
N ARG A 139 16.30 6.25 3.80
CA ARG A 139 17.24 7.35 4.05
C ARG A 139 18.06 7.16 5.32
N LEU A 140 17.44 6.70 6.40
CA LEU A 140 18.12 6.39 7.66
C LEU A 140 19.17 5.28 7.51
N LEU A 141 18.98 4.39 6.53
CA LEU A 141 19.93 3.33 6.17
C LEU A 141 20.96 3.77 5.12
N GLY A 142 20.99 5.05 4.71
CA GLY A 142 21.90 5.56 3.70
C GLY A 142 21.61 5.09 2.27
N VAL A 143 20.41 4.57 2.01
CA VAL A 143 20.02 4.09 0.69
C VAL A 143 19.62 5.25 -0.22
N PRO A 144 20.17 5.37 -1.44
CA PRO A 144 19.74 6.36 -2.44
C PRO A 144 18.26 6.20 -2.79
N LEU A 145 17.52 7.31 -2.85
CA LEU A 145 16.07 7.31 -3.05
C LEU A 145 15.72 7.68 -4.50
N PRO A 146 14.84 6.90 -5.16
CA PRO A 146 14.28 7.28 -6.45
C PRO A 146 13.32 8.46 -6.31
N PRO A 147 13.08 9.24 -7.38
CA PRO A 147 12.04 10.26 -7.41
C PRO A 147 10.65 9.63 -7.19
N VAL A 148 9.83 10.29 -6.34
CA VAL A 148 8.43 9.89 -6.10
C VAL A 148 7.49 10.89 -6.77
N TYR A 149 7.48 12.14 -6.32
CA TYR A 149 6.68 13.23 -6.89
C TYR A 149 7.54 14.43 -7.33
N GLY A 150 8.85 14.29 -7.30
CA GLY A 150 9.81 15.30 -7.65
C GLY A 150 11.22 14.80 -7.43
N PRO A 151 12.25 15.60 -7.71
CA PRO A 151 13.65 15.21 -7.52
C PRO A 151 13.95 14.90 -6.05
N THR A 152 14.93 14.02 -5.85
CA THR A 152 15.52 13.74 -4.54
C THR A 152 16.94 14.31 -4.49
N ALA A 153 17.61 14.18 -3.35
CA ALA A 153 19.03 14.53 -3.26
C ALA A 153 19.93 13.57 -4.08
N ASP A 154 19.40 12.43 -4.50
CA ASP A 154 20.15 11.37 -5.19
C ASP A 154 19.84 11.32 -6.70
N GLU A 155 18.60 11.63 -7.09
CA GLU A 155 18.12 11.50 -8.48
C GLU A 155 17.24 12.68 -8.88
N ASN A 156 17.50 13.24 -10.06
CA ASN A 156 16.69 14.30 -10.68
C ASN A 156 16.07 13.77 -11.99
N PRO A 157 14.75 13.57 -12.08
CA PRO A 157 14.10 13.07 -13.29
C PRO A 157 14.03 14.12 -14.42
N PHE A 158 14.48 15.34 -14.17
CA PHE A 158 14.46 16.47 -15.12
C PHE A 158 15.87 16.87 -15.58
N ALA A 159 16.93 16.16 -15.14
CA ALA A 159 18.32 16.43 -15.51
C ALA A 159 18.79 15.56 -16.67
#